data_7f5fe0874f6c18e376fa71344b182079
#
_entry.id   7f5fe0874f6c18e376fa71344b182079
#
_cell.length_a   1.000
_cell.length_b   1.000
_cell.length_c   1.000
_cell.angle_alpha   90.00
_cell.angle_beta   90.00
_cell.angle_gamma   90.00
#
_symmetry.space_group_name_H-M   'P 1'
#
loop_
_entity.id
_entity.type
_entity.pdbx_description
1 polymer ?
#
loop_
_entity_poly.entity_id
_entity_poly.type
_entity_poly.pdbx_seq_one_letter_code
_entity_poly.pdbx_strand_id
1 'polypeptide(L)'
;FYIAFQKNSKIMYKQIIRPLLFLMDPEKAHSLLVSCLKGYRHLPWCRYWVRRFYAYPDKHWVWNDLVFKNRIGLSAGFDKTAEAFDELADLGFGFIEIGTVTPSPQKGNPRPRIFRLVECDSLISRTGFNNPGLDMIKLRIAQRRNSYVLGININKNPSSEGKQAIGDFLSLYRKLYDTADYFTINWNSVETEVMEQALTALAAFRETRTKHVPLLLKLPADLTEEALNVVTACIDNYKIDGVIATGPTMDRTYL
;
A
#
# COMPACT_ATOMS: atom_id res chain seq x y z
N PHE A 1 14.10 -30.85 4.64
CA PHE A 1 13.78 -30.14 5.90
C PHE A 1 12.98 -28.85 5.64
N TYR A 2 13.40 -27.96 4.73
CA TYR A 2 12.72 -26.71 4.40
C TYR A 2 11.28 -26.89 3.88
N ILE A 3 11.05 -27.82 2.95
CA ILE A 3 9.72 -28.11 2.37
C ILE A 3 8.78 -28.72 3.44
N ALA A 4 9.28 -29.61 4.29
CA ALA A 4 8.49 -30.20 5.36
C ALA A 4 8.09 -29.17 6.41
N PHE A 5 8.99 -28.22 6.72
CA PHE A 5 8.71 -27.15 7.67
C PHE A 5 7.70 -26.14 7.12
N GLN A 6 7.79 -25.77 5.83
CA GLN A 6 6.76 -24.94 5.18
C GLN A 6 5.38 -25.59 5.17
N LYS A 7 5.31 -26.89 4.95
CA LYS A 7 4.04 -27.64 5.00
C LYS A 7 3.44 -27.63 6.40
N ASN A 8 4.26 -27.85 7.43
CA ASN A 8 3.83 -27.84 8.82
C ASN A 8 3.43 -26.42 9.31
N SER A 9 4.11 -25.37 8.87
CA SER A 9 3.74 -24.00 9.21
C SER A 9 2.40 -23.59 8.62
N LYS A 10 2.08 -24.03 7.39
CA LYS A 10 0.75 -23.81 6.78
C LYS A 10 -0.36 -24.53 7.56
N ILE A 11 -0.10 -25.75 8.04
CA ILE A 11 -1.05 -26.52 8.84
C ILE A 11 -1.26 -25.81 10.18
N MET A 12 -0.19 -25.44 10.88
CA MET A 12 -0.26 -24.73 12.15
C MET A 12 -1.03 -23.40 12.03
N TYR A 13 -0.78 -22.62 10.96
CA TYR A 13 -1.52 -21.39 10.71
C TYR A 13 -3.01 -21.65 10.52
N LYS A 14 -3.37 -22.58 9.62
CA LYS A 14 -4.78 -22.84 9.28
C LYS A 14 -5.56 -23.46 10.44
N GLN A 15 -4.94 -24.33 11.22
CA GLN A 15 -5.63 -25.12 12.25
C GLN A 15 -5.61 -24.49 13.63
N ILE A 16 -4.62 -23.64 13.93
CA ILE A 16 -4.45 -23.06 15.27
C ILE A 16 -4.53 -21.54 15.23
N ILE A 17 -3.64 -20.89 14.46
CA ILE A 17 -3.51 -19.42 14.52
C ILE A 17 -4.71 -18.72 13.90
N ARG A 18 -5.15 -19.17 12.71
CA ARG A 18 -6.31 -18.57 12.02
C ARG A 18 -7.59 -18.66 12.85
N PRO A 19 -8.00 -19.81 13.42
CA PRO A 19 -9.19 -19.87 14.26
C PRO A 19 -9.14 -18.92 15.46
N LEU A 20 -8.00 -18.84 16.15
CA LEU A 20 -7.81 -17.93 17.28
C LEU A 20 -7.93 -16.45 16.86
N LEU A 21 -7.30 -16.07 15.74
CA LEU A 21 -7.42 -14.72 15.20
C LEU A 21 -8.86 -14.40 14.74
N PHE A 22 -9.61 -15.42 14.31
CA PHE A 22 -10.98 -15.24 13.84
C PHE A 22 -12.01 -15.08 14.97
N LEU A 23 -11.65 -15.42 16.21
CA LEU A 23 -12.43 -15.05 17.40
C LEU A 23 -12.34 -13.56 17.72
N MET A 24 -11.35 -12.87 17.18
CA MET A 24 -11.14 -11.45 17.40
C MET A 24 -11.78 -10.61 16.28
N ASP A 25 -12.19 -9.39 16.63
CA ASP A 25 -12.49 -8.37 15.61
C ASP A 25 -11.33 -8.22 14.61
N PRO A 26 -11.60 -8.11 13.30
CA PRO A 26 -10.56 -8.07 12.27
C PRO A 26 -9.54 -6.94 12.46
N GLU A 27 -10.01 -5.76 12.87
CA GLU A 27 -9.12 -4.61 13.07
C GLU A 27 -8.28 -4.77 14.35
N LYS A 28 -8.82 -5.40 15.39
CA LYS A 28 -8.05 -5.75 16.60
C LYS A 28 -6.98 -6.80 16.29
N ALA A 29 -7.30 -7.83 15.50
CA ALA A 29 -6.34 -8.84 15.06
C ALA A 29 -5.19 -8.22 14.25
N HIS A 30 -5.51 -7.28 13.34
CA HIS A 30 -4.51 -6.53 12.59
C HIS A 30 -3.63 -5.67 13.53
N SER A 31 -4.24 -4.95 14.47
CA SER A 31 -3.50 -4.12 15.43
C SER A 31 -2.58 -4.95 16.33
N LEU A 32 -3.01 -6.14 16.73
CA LEU A 32 -2.19 -7.09 17.47
C LEU A 32 -0.97 -7.52 16.65
N LEU A 33 -1.16 -7.87 15.37
CA LEU A 33 -0.04 -8.26 14.49
C LEU A 33 0.96 -7.12 14.33
N VAL A 34 0.50 -5.89 14.07
CA VAL A 34 1.38 -4.71 13.97
C VAL A 34 2.14 -4.48 15.28
N SER A 35 1.49 -4.65 16.43
CA SER A 35 2.14 -4.52 17.73
C SER A 35 3.21 -5.60 17.96
N CYS A 36 2.95 -6.83 17.55
CA CYS A 36 3.94 -7.92 17.59
C CYS A 36 5.14 -7.63 16.68
N LEU A 37 4.91 -7.12 15.47
CA LEU A 37 5.97 -6.72 14.55
C LEU A 37 6.81 -5.57 15.13
N LYS A 38 6.20 -4.59 15.78
CA LYS A 38 6.91 -3.51 16.48
C LYS A 38 7.76 -4.03 17.64
N GLY A 39 7.27 -4.99 18.41
CA GLY A 39 8.06 -5.67 19.46
C GLY A 39 9.22 -6.47 18.88
N TYR A 40 8.99 -7.20 17.81
CA TYR A 40 9.95 -8.00 17.08
C TYR A 40 11.16 -7.18 16.58
N ARG A 41 10.98 -5.88 16.24
CA ARG A 41 12.10 -5.02 15.78
C ARG A 41 13.26 -4.92 16.76
N HIS A 42 13.01 -5.09 18.06
CA HIS A 42 13.99 -5.00 19.12
C HIS A 42 14.73 -6.32 19.40
N LEU A 43 14.44 -7.38 18.65
CA LEU A 43 14.99 -8.72 18.81
C LEU A 43 15.84 -9.12 17.59
N PRO A 44 17.13 -8.70 17.51
CA PRO A 44 17.96 -8.92 16.31
C PRO A 44 18.10 -10.40 15.92
N TRP A 45 18.19 -11.29 16.90
CA TRP A 45 18.26 -12.73 16.68
C TRP A 45 16.96 -13.29 16.08
N CYS A 46 15.78 -12.82 16.51
CA CYS A 46 14.52 -13.17 15.88
C CYS A 46 14.46 -12.68 14.43
N ARG A 47 14.91 -11.44 14.16
CA ARG A 47 14.94 -10.87 12.82
C ARG A 47 15.83 -11.70 11.88
N TYR A 48 17.00 -12.13 12.35
CA TYR A 48 17.88 -13.01 11.57
C TYR A 48 17.15 -14.30 11.15
N TRP A 49 16.51 -14.98 12.09
CA TRP A 49 15.79 -16.23 11.81
C TRP A 49 14.56 -16.04 10.93
N VAL A 50 13.78 -14.98 11.15
CA VAL A 50 12.62 -14.66 10.30
C VAL A 50 13.06 -14.41 8.86
N ARG A 51 14.06 -13.57 8.64
CA ARG A 51 14.63 -13.32 7.31
C ARG A 51 15.14 -14.60 6.66
N ARG A 52 15.84 -15.44 7.42
CA ARG A 52 16.37 -16.71 6.92
C ARG A 52 15.25 -17.70 6.57
N PHE A 53 14.17 -17.67 7.34
CA PHE A 53 13.02 -18.54 7.18
C PHE A 53 12.16 -18.14 5.98
N TYR A 54 11.90 -16.86 5.82
CA TYR A 54 11.12 -16.30 4.71
C TYR A 54 11.98 -15.91 3.51
N ALA A 55 13.29 -16.21 3.52
CA ALA A 55 14.16 -16.00 2.37
C ALA A 55 13.58 -16.75 1.16
N TYR A 56 13.15 -16.01 0.16
CA TYR A 56 12.73 -16.57 -1.11
C TYR A 56 13.96 -16.63 -2.03
N PRO A 57 14.10 -17.67 -2.89
CA PRO A 57 15.17 -17.67 -3.88
C PRO A 57 15.12 -16.38 -4.69
N ASP A 58 16.24 -15.65 -4.71
CA ASP A 58 16.34 -14.35 -5.37
C ASP A 58 16.06 -14.52 -6.88
N LYS A 59 14.85 -14.14 -7.27
CA LYS A 59 14.47 -13.95 -8.66
C LYS A 59 14.33 -12.45 -8.88
N HIS A 60 15.46 -11.76 -8.87
CA HIS A 60 15.49 -10.33 -9.11
C HIS A 60 14.75 -9.97 -10.39
N TRP A 61 13.93 -8.95 -10.28
CA TRP A 61 13.21 -8.36 -11.39
C TRP A 61 13.49 -6.86 -11.39
N VAL A 62 13.77 -6.32 -12.57
CA VAL A 62 14.08 -4.89 -12.74
C VAL A 62 12.95 -4.22 -13.50
N TRP A 63 12.49 -3.08 -12.98
CA TRP A 63 11.52 -2.23 -13.63
C TRP A 63 11.80 -0.75 -13.26
N ASN A 64 11.91 0.13 -14.26
CA ASN A 64 12.26 1.55 -14.07
C ASN A 64 13.44 1.75 -13.11
N ASP A 65 14.54 1.05 -13.34
CA ASP A 65 15.76 1.05 -12.50
C ASP A 65 15.56 0.58 -11.06
N LEU A 66 14.36 0.16 -10.69
CA LEU A 66 14.08 -0.46 -9.40
C LEU A 66 14.35 -1.96 -9.44
N VAL A 67 15.15 -2.44 -8.48
CA VAL A 67 15.48 -3.86 -8.36
C VAL A 67 14.61 -4.50 -7.28
N PHE A 68 13.67 -5.32 -7.69
CA PHE A 68 12.79 -6.07 -6.81
C PHE A 68 13.39 -7.44 -6.49
N LYS A 69 13.41 -7.83 -5.22
CA LYS A 69 13.91 -9.15 -4.80
C LYS A 69 13.08 -10.30 -5.37
N ASN A 70 11.79 -10.08 -5.52
CA ASN A 70 10.83 -10.99 -6.16
C ASN A 70 9.58 -10.22 -6.60
N ARG A 71 8.65 -10.91 -7.26
CA ARG A 71 7.42 -10.31 -7.82
C ARG A 71 6.24 -10.25 -6.86
N ILE A 72 6.41 -10.66 -5.59
CA ILE A 72 5.35 -10.65 -4.60
C ILE A 72 5.58 -9.48 -3.66
N GLY A 73 4.64 -8.55 -3.62
CA GLY A 73 4.69 -7.39 -2.74
C GLY A 73 3.50 -7.30 -1.81
N LEU A 74 3.63 -6.45 -0.80
CA LEU A 74 2.53 -6.11 0.08
C LEU A 74 1.88 -4.81 -0.39
N SER A 75 0.60 -4.89 -0.76
CA SER A 75 -0.18 -3.75 -1.26
C SER A 75 -0.53 -2.75 -0.16
N ALA A 76 -0.75 -1.49 -0.55
CA ALA A 76 -1.30 -0.46 0.32
C ALA A 76 -2.59 -0.90 1.01
N GLY A 77 -2.81 -0.37 2.20
CA GLY A 77 -3.96 -0.69 3.05
C GLY A 77 -3.62 -1.61 4.22
N PHE A 78 -2.50 -2.33 4.18
CA PHE A 78 -2.04 -3.12 5.32
C PHE A 78 -1.30 -2.25 6.34
N ASP A 79 -0.23 -1.58 5.96
CA ASP A 79 0.49 -0.62 6.82
C ASP A 79 0.17 0.83 6.44
N LYS A 80 -1.00 1.29 6.85
CA LYS A 80 -1.48 2.67 6.58
C LYS A 80 -0.75 3.72 7.40
N THR A 81 -0.09 3.28 8.44
CA THR A 81 0.56 4.16 9.42
C THR A 81 2.08 4.19 9.28
N ALA A 82 2.64 3.39 8.39
CA ALA A 82 4.08 3.19 8.23
C ALA A 82 4.77 2.84 9.58
N GLU A 83 4.17 1.91 10.33
CA GLU A 83 4.71 1.51 11.64
C GLU A 83 5.49 0.21 11.59
N ALA A 84 5.27 -0.64 10.58
CA ALA A 84 5.81 -1.99 10.52
C ALA A 84 6.39 -2.36 9.14
N PHE A 85 6.56 -1.41 8.23
CA PHE A 85 6.99 -1.67 6.85
C PHE A 85 8.37 -2.35 6.75
N ASP A 86 9.31 -2.02 7.64
CA ASP A 86 10.62 -2.69 7.71
C ASP A 86 10.50 -4.15 8.18
N GLU A 87 9.66 -4.40 9.16
CA GLU A 87 9.40 -5.72 9.72
C GLU A 87 8.61 -6.60 8.74
N LEU A 88 7.69 -5.99 8.00
CA LEU A 88 6.95 -6.66 6.92
C LEU A 88 7.89 -7.07 5.77
N ALA A 89 8.88 -6.25 5.43
CA ALA A 89 9.89 -6.61 4.44
C ALA A 89 10.74 -7.83 4.86
N ASP A 90 10.94 -8.03 6.17
CA ASP A 90 11.62 -9.21 6.70
C ASP A 90 10.85 -10.53 6.43
N LEU A 91 9.55 -10.46 6.13
CA LEU A 91 8.71 -11.61 5.76
C LEU A 91 8.88 -12.07 4.30
N GLY A 92 9.85 -11.53 3.57
CA GLY A 92 10.22 -12.00 2.24
C GLY A 92 9.47 -11.33 1.08
N PHE A 93 8.71 -10.27 1.32
CA PHE A 93 8.12 -9.48 0.23
C PHE A 93 9.21 -8.79 -0.59
N GLY A 94 9.06 -8.78 -1.89
CA GLY A 94 9.96 -8.10 -2.83
C GLY A 94 9.86 -6.57 -2.77
N PHE A 95 8.68 -6.07 -2.38
CA PHE A 95 8.38 -4.65 -2.18
C PHE A 95 7.24 -4.47 -1.17
N ILE A 96 7.20 -3.29 -0.57
CA ILE A 96 6.14 -2.90 0.38
C ILE A 96 5.51 -1.59 -0.13
N GLU A 97 4.20 -1.53 -0.18
CA GLU A 97 3.47 -0.29 -0.43
C GLU A 97 2.73 0.14 0.85
N ILE A 98 3.11 1.29 1.38
CA ILE A 98 2.46 1.89 2.55
C ILE A 98 1.32 2.83 2.16
N GLY A 99 0.45 3.14 3.09
CA GLY A 99 -0.64 4.09 2.89
C GLY A 99 -2.00 3.41 2.74
N THR A 100 -3.01 4.13 2.31
CA THR A 100 -3.02 5.44 1.64
C THR A 100 -2.70 6.55 2.63
N VAL A 101 -1.81 7.45 2.23
CA VAL A 101 -1.40 8.65 2.97
C VAL A 101 -2.20 9.84 2.48
N THR A 102 -2.69 10.67 3.41
CA THR A 102 -3.32 11.95 3.11
C THR A 102 -2.52 13.09 3.77
N PRO A 103 -2.63 14.35 3.28
CA PRO A 103 -1.90 15.46 3.88
C PRO A 103 -2.16 15.62 5.38
N SER A 104 -3.43 15.60 5.78
CA SER A 104 -3.84 15.69 7.18
C SER A 104 -4.17 14.32 7.75
N PRO A 105 -4.03 14.12 9.09
CA PRO A 105 -4.45 12.90 9.75
C PRO A 105 -5.94 12.59 9.54
N GLN A 106 -6.26 11.32 9.28
CA GLN A 106 -7.62 10.85 9.10
C GLN A 106 -7.96 9.78 10.15
N LYS A 107 -9.06 9.97 10.88
CA LYS A 107 -9.58 8.95 11.81
C LYS A 107 -10.19 7.76 11.05
N GLY A 108 -10.64 8.01 9.82
CA GLY A 108 -11.40 7.07 9.02
C GLY A 108 -12.84 6.92 9.49
N ASN A 109 -13.56 5.95 8.94
CA ASN A 109 -14.95 5.70 9.24
C ASN A 109 -15.16 5.13 10.65
N PRO A 110 -16.35 5.27 11.25
CA PRO A 110 -16.70 4.63 12.51
C PRO A 110 -16.54 3.11 12.47
N ARG A 111 -16.15 2.52 13.59
CA ARG A 111 -16.06 1.06 13.77
C ARG A 111 -17.43 0.47 14.13
N PRO A 112 -17.69 -0.81 13.73
CA PRO A 112 -16.84 -1.72 12.97
C PRO A 112 -16.78 -1.33 11.49
N ARG A 113 -15.62 -1.53 10.85
CA ARG A 113 -15.37 -1.09 9.47
C ARG A 113 -14.57 -2.10 8.63
N ILE A 114 -14.30 -3.27 9.19
CA ILE A 114 -13.73 -4.43 8.51
C ILE A 114 -14.58 -5.64 8.87
N PHE A 115 -15.04 -6.38 7.87
CA PHE A 115 -15.92 -7.54 8.06
C PHE A 115 -15.36 -8.72 7.26
N ARG A 116 -15.23 -9.88 7.93
CA ARG A 116 -14.87 -11.14 7.28
C ARG A 116 -16.12 -11.82 6.78
N LEU A 117 -16.11 -12.20 5.52
CA LEU A 117 -17.14 -13.02 4.90
C LEU A 117 -16.55 -14.41 4.69
N VAL A 118 -16.58 -15.21 5.76
CA VAL A 118 -15.88 -16.51 5.81
C VAL A 118 -16.41 -17.49 4.77
N GLU A 119 -17.72 -17.46 4.52
CA GLU A 119 -18.40 -18.35 3.57
C GLU A 119 -17.98 -18.06 2.12
N CYS A 120 -17.62 -16.81 1.81
CA CYS A 120 -17.19 -16.38 0.48
C CYS A 120 -15.67 -16.18 0.37
N ASP A 121 -14.89 -16.58 1.39
CA ASP A 121 -13.44 -16.29 1.50
C ASP A 121 -13.09 -14.83 1.21
N SER A 122 -13.98 -13.91 1.59
CA SER A 122 -13.91 -12.48 1.22
C SER A 122 -13.81 -11.56 2.44
N LEU A 123 -13.49 -10.30 2.19
CA LEU A 123 -13.36 -9.26 3.19
C LEU A 123 -14.01 -7.96 2.69
N ILE A 124 -14.90 -7.37 3.49
CA ILE A 124 -15.37 -6.01 3.26
C ILE A 124 -14.56 -5.06 4.14
N SER A 125 -13.97 -4.03 3.51
CA SER A 125 -13.23 -2.99 4.19
C SER A 125 -13.74 -1.61 3.79
N ARG A 126 -14.16 -0.81 4.79
CA ARG A 126 -14.60 0.58 4.63
C ARG A 126 -13.88 1.50 5.60
N THR A 127 -12.59 1.39 5.69
CA THR A 127 -11.77 2.06 6.71
C THR A 127 -11.67 3.58 6.55
N GLY A 128 -11.88 4.14 5.34
CA GLY A 128 -11.92 5.59 5.11
C GLY A 128 -10.56 6.26 5.23
N PHE A 129 -9.52 5.67 4.62
CA PHE A 129 -8.15 6.23 4.57
C PHE A 129 -7.54 6.59 5.93
N ASN A 130 -7.90 5.88 7.01
CA ASN A 130 -7.33 6.15 8.33
C ASN A 130 -5.80 6.08 8.32
N ASN A 131 -5.15 7.21 8.62
CA ASN A 131 -3.70 7.35 8.64
C ASN A 131 -3.29 8.57 9.49
N PRO A 132 -2.02 8.65 9.96
CA PRO A 132 -1.56 9.73 10.82
C PRO A 132 -1.19 11.02 10.10
N GLY A 133 -1.39 11.10 8.79
CA GLY A 133 -1.03 12.25 7.96
C GLY A 133 0.44 12.27 7.51
N LEU A 134 0.70 13.16 6.57
CA LEU A 134 1.98 13.26 5.86
C LEU A 134 3.18 13.42 6.78
N ASP A 135 3.12 14.33 7.75
CA ASP A 135 4.30 14.68 8.55
C ASP A 135 4.75 13.49 9.42
N MET A 136 3.81 12.78 10.03
CA MET A 136 4.13 11.58 10.81
C MET A 136 4.65 10.43 9.93
N ILE A 137 4.05 10.23 8.76
CA ILE A 137 4.52 9.23 7.78
C ILE A 137 5.95 9.56 7.36
N LYS A 138 6.24 10.81 7.01
CA LYS A 138 7.59 11.26 6.63
C LYS A 138 8.62 10.96 7.71
N LEU A 139 8.31 11.25 8.98
CA LEU A 139 9.19 10.94 10.11
C LEU A 139 9.45 9.44 10.25
N ARG A 140 8.43 8.60 10.05
CA ARG A 140 8.56 7.14 10.14
C ARG A 140 9.38 6.57 8.99
N ILE A 141 9.14 7.01 7.77
CA ILE A 141 9.89 6.55 6.59
C ILE A 141 11.37 6.94 6.67
N ALA A 142 11.69 8.10 7.24
CA ALA A 142 13.07 8.53 7.45
C ALA A 142 13.87 7.55 8.34
N GLN A 143 13.19 6.70 9.11
CA GLN A 143 13.80 5.65 9.95
C GLN A 143 13.94 4.30 9.22
N ARG A 144 13.67 4.23 7.91
CA ARG A 144 13.83 3.03 7.09
C ARG A 144 15.25 2.45 7.22
N ARG A 145 15.33 1.17 7.54
CA ARG A 145 16.60 0.50 7.87
C ARG A 145 17.04 -0.51 6.82
N ASN A 146 16.11 -0.99 6.02
CA ASN A 146 16.34 -2.09 5.08
C ASN A 146 16.29 -1.61 3.64
N SER A 147 17.08 -2.26 2.78
CA SER A 147 17.02 -2.06 1.34
C SER A 147 15.97 -2.97 0.72
N TYR A 148 14.87 -2.42 0.29
CA TYR A 148 13.78 -3.03 -0.50
C TYR A 148 13.03 -1.90 -1.21
N VAL A 149 12.23 -2.22 -2.21
CA VAL A 149 11.42 -1.21 -2.91
C VAL A 149 10.25 -0.78 -2.03
N LEU A 150 10.17 0.51 -1.73
CA LEU A 150 9.11 1.14 -0.94
C LEU A 150 8.22 1.99 -1.83
N GLY A 151 6.99 1.55 -2.03
CA GLY A 151 5.93 2.34 -2.64
C GLY A 151 5.16 3.17 -1.61
N ILE A 152 4.71 4.34 -2.03
CA ILE A 152 3.84 5.18 -1.21
C ILE A 152 2.54 5.46 -1.96
N ASN A 153 1.44 4.93 -1.41
CA ASN A 153 0.11 5.20 -1.92
C ASN A 153 -0.41 6.52 -1.33
N ILE A 154 -0.83 7.44 -2.19
CA ILE A 154 -1.26 8.78 -1.80
C ILE A 154 -2.69 9.08 -2.27
N ASN A 155 -3.39 9.92 -1.51
CA ASN A 155 -4.68 10.49 -1.91
C ASN A 155 -4.88 11.86 -1.27
N LYS A 156 -5.79 12.66 -1.85
CA LYS A 156 -6.25 13.91 -1.24
C LYS A 156 -6.94 13.67 0.10
N ASN A 157 -7.08 14.70 0.94
CA ASN A 157 -7.99 14.61 2.08
C ASN A 157 -9.43 14.38 1.59
N PRO A 158 -10.25 13.61 2.31
CA PRO A 158 -11.64 13.37 1.92
C PRO A 158 -12.47 14.65 1.74
N SER A 159 -12.16 15.68 2.53
CA SER A 159 -12.85 16.98 2.49
C SER A 159 -12.31 17.96 1.45
N SER A 160 -11.19 17.64 0.78
CA SER A 160 -10.60 18.54 -0.21
C SER A 160 -11.26 18.38 -1.57
N GLU A 161 -11.58 19.50 -2.22
CA GLU A 161 -12.22 19.56 -3.53
C GLU A 161 -11.45 20.52 -4.45
N GLY A 162 -11.62 20.39 -5.76
CA GLY A 162 -11.06 21.24 -6.79
C GLY A 162 -9.57 21.55 -6.56
N LYS A 163 -9.20 22.82 -6.53
CA LYS A 163 -7.80 23.27 -6.37
C LYS A 163 -7.14 22.78 -5.08
N GLN A 164 -7.91 22.62 -4.00
CA GLN A 164 -7.37 22.08 -2.74
C GLN A 164 -6.97 20.62 -2.89
N ALA A 165 -7.78 19.81 -3.57
CA ALA A 165 -7.46 18.42 -3.85
C ALA A 165 -6.18 18.27 -4.69
N ILE A 166 -6.01 19.13 -5.70
CA ILE A 166 -4.78 19.19 -6.52
C ILE A 166 -3.57 19.53 -5.66
N GLY A 167 -3.72 20.55 -4.78
CA GLY A 167 -2.68 20.95 -3.83
C GLY A 167 -2.29 19.83 -2.86
N ASP A 168 -3.25 19.02 -2.43
CA ASP A 168 -3.04 17.86 -1.57
C ASP A 168 -2.12 16.82 -2.23
N PHE A 169 -2.43 16.42 -3.47
CA PHE A 169 -1.58 15.48 -4.23
C PHE A 169 -0.17 16.04 -4.42
N LEU A 170 -0.06 17.28 -4.84
CA LEU A 170 1.23 17.92 -5.10
C LEU A 170 2.07 18.06 -3.82
N SER A 171 1.44 18.39 -2.69
CA SER A 171 2.12 18.47 -1.39
C SER A 171 2.68 17.14 -0.94
N LEU A 172 1.87 16.05 -1.03
CA LEU A 172 2.30 14.70 -0.72
C LEU A 172 3.47 14.28 -1.60
N TYR A 173 3.33 14.44 -2.90
CA TYR A 173 4.32 14.03 -3.88
C TYR A 173 5.65 14.74 -3.67
N ARG A 174 5.63 16.09 -3.52
CA ARG A 174 6.83 16.90 -3.28
C ARG A 174 7.55 16.54 -1.99
N LYS A 175 6.80 16.43 -0.88
CA LYS A 175 7.40 16.20 0.44
C LYS A 175 7.95 14.78 0.64
N LEU A 176 7.46 13.80 -0.12
CA LEU A 176 7.86 12.39 -0.03
C LEU A 176 8.71 11.93 -1.21
N TYR A 177 8.97 12.79 -2.20
CA TYR A 177 9.62 12.43 -3.47
C TYR A 177 10.96 11.73 -3.29
N ASP A 178 11.80 12.26 -2.42
CA ASP A 178 13.15 11.74 -2.21
C ASP A 178 13.19 10.49 -1.31
N THR A 179 12.06 10.12 -0.70
CA THR A 179 11.96 8.97 0.21
C THR A 179 11.26 7.77 -0.40
N ALA A 180 10.45 7.99 -1.43
CA ALA A 180 9.76 6.94 -2.16
C ALA A 180 10.64 6.33 -3.25
N ASP A 181 10.46 5.03 -3.49
CA ASP A 181 11.00 4.38 -4.69
C ASP A 181 9.99 4.45 -5.84
N TYR A 182 8.67 4.43 -5.55
CA TYR A 182 7.59 4.75 -6.47
C TYR A 182 6.39 5.31 -5.74
N PHE A 183 5.49 5.97 -6.47
CA PHE A 183 4.21 6.44 -5.95
C PHE A 183 3.05 5.71 -6.60
N THR A 184 1.97 5.56 -5.84
CA THR A 184 0.67 5.13 -6.34
C THR A 184 -0.38 6.18 -6.03
N ILE A 185 -1.10 6.65 -7.03
CA ILE A 185 -2.30 7.46 -6.86
C ILE A 185 -3.52 6.54 -6.90
N ASN A 186 -4.36 6.67 -5.89
CA ASN A 186 -5.62 5.94 -5.85
C ASN A 186 -6.67 6.72 -6.65
N TRP A 187 -7.13 6.15 -7.77
CA TRP A 187 -8.15 6.79 -8.63
C TRP A 187 -9.53 6.84 -7.97
N ASN A 188 -9.78 5.98 -6.98
CA ASN A 188 -11.06 5.93 -6.28
C ASN A 188 -11.40 7.26 -5.60
N SER A 189 -12.64 7.70 -5.74
CA SER A 189 -13.20 8.87 -5.06
C SER A 189 -12.60 10.22 -5.50
N VAL A 190 -12.06 10.28 -6.71
CA VAL A 190 -11.56 11.53 -7.29
C VAL A 190 -12.29 11.77 -8.61
N GLU A 191 -12.83 12.98 -8.79
CA GLU A 191 -13.43 13.40 -10.05
C GLU A 191 -12.38 13.43 -11.16
N THR A 192 -12.75 13.02 -12.36
CA THR A 192 -11.83 12.91 -13.50
C THR A 192 -11.09 14.22 -13.78
N GLU A 193 -11.80 15.35 -13.81
CA GLU A 193 -11.19 16.66 -14.06
C GLU A 193 -10.15 17.04 -12.99
N VAL A 194 -10.43 16.78 -11.71
CA VAL A 194 -9.49 17.03 -10.61
C VAL A 194 -8.28 16.12 -10.73
N MET A 195 -8.47 14.87 -11.15
CA MET A 195 -7.37 13.93 -11.34
C MET A 195 -6.47 14.38 -12.49
N GLU A 196 -7.04 14.77 -13.64
CA GLU A 196 -6.26 15.25 -14.78
C GLU A 196 -5.42 16.49 -14.43
N GLN A 197 -6.02 17.45 -13.71
CA GLN A 197 -5.29 18.64 -13.24
C GLN A 197 -4.20 18.28 -12.22
N ALA A 198 -4.46 17.31 -11.33
CA ALA A 198 -3.46 16.82 -10.40
C ALA A 198 -2.30 16.14 -11.14
N LEU A 199 -2.59 15.26 -12.11
CA LEU A 199 -1.57 14.60 -12.93
C LEU A 199 -0.74 15.61 -13.73
N THR A 200 -1.36 16.66 -14.28
CA THR A 200 -0.65 17.77 -14.94
C THR A 200 0.35 18.41 -13.98
N ALA A 201 -0.08 18.74 -12.77
CA ALA A 201 0.79 19.39 -11.77
C ALA A 201 1.94 18.46 -11.32
N LEU A 202 1.67 17.16 -11.19
CA LEU A 202 2.67 16.17 -10.83
C LEU A 202 3.69 15.95 -11.95
N ALA A 203 3.23 15.88 -13.20
CA ALA A 203 4.10 15.76 -14.37
C ALA A 203 5.04 16.96 -14.48
N ALA A 204 4.49 18.18 -14.37
CA ALA A 204 5.31 19.41 -14.36
C ALA A 204 6.35 19.41 -13.24
N PHE A 205 6.01 18.94 -12.05
CA PHE A 205 6.98 18.80 -10.97
C PHE A 205 8.07 17.76 -11.28
N ARG A 206 7.72 16.60 -11.85
CA ARG A 206 8.68 15.56 -12.25
C ARG A 206 9.73 16.09 -13.22
N GLU A 207 9.35 16.94 -14.17
CA GLU A 207 10.26 17.55 -15.15
C GLU A 207 11.33 18.45 -14.49
N THR A 208 11.07 18.96 -13.29
CA THR A 208 12.06 19.73 -12.51
C THR A 208 13.06 18.87 -11.74
N ARG A 209 12.92 17.54 -11.78
CA ARG A 209 13.72 16.60 -10.96
C ARG A 209 14.68 15.81 -11.80
N THR A 210 15.89 15.59 -11.29
CA THR A 210 16.89 14.73 -11.92
C THR A 210 16.64 13.24 -11.69
N LYS A 211 16.13 12.88 -10.50
CA LYS A 211 15.74 11.51 -10.17
C LYS A 211 14.36 11.24 -10.72
N HIS A 212 14.19 10.20 -11.51
CA HIS A 212 12.88 9.68 -11.90
C HIS A 212 12.33 8.79 -10.78
N VAL A 213 11.15 9.13 -10.26
CA VAL A 213 10.40 8.29 -9.32
C VAL A 213 9.13 7.86 -10.02
N PRO A 214 8.95 6.55 -10.31
CA PRO A 214 7.78 6.05 -11.03
C PRO A 214 6.46 6.42 -10.35
N LEU A 215 5.46 6.75 -11.17
CA LEU A 215 4.10 7.08 -10.75
C LEU A 215 3.11 6.09 -11.35
N LEU A 216 2.37 5.40 -10.48
CA LEU A 216 1.36 4.41 -10.87
C LEU A 216 -0.04 4.92 -10.55
N LEU A 217 -1.00 4.51 -11.36
CA LEU A 217 -2.43 4.69 -11.08
C LEU A 217 -3.01 3.37 -10.57
N LYS A 218 -3.65 3.40 -9.41
CA LYS A 218 -4.43 2.27 -8.89
C LYS A 218 -5.89 2.45 -9.24
N LEU A 219 -6.39 1.53 -10.05
CA LEU A 219 -7.72 1.59 -10.61
C LEU A 219 -8.73 0.85 -9.74
N PRO A 220 -9.99 1.33 -9.66
CA PRO A 220 -11.09 0.53 -9.13
C PRO A 220 -11.31 -0.72 -10.00
N ALA A 221 -11.89 -1.77 -9.42
CA ALA A 221 -12.22 -2.98 -10.18
C ALA A 221 -13.43 -2.78 -11.10
N ASP A 222 -14.31 -1.85 -10.74
CA ASP A 222 -15.63 -1.66 -11.35
C ASP A 222 -15.65 -0.47 -12.33
N LEU A 223 -14.60 -0.35 -13.17
CA LEU A 223 -14.53 0.70 -14.20
C LEU A 223 -15.47 0.39 -15.36
N THR A 224 -16.20 1.40 -15.81
CA THR A 224 -16.90 1.34 -17.10
C THR A 224 -15.90 1.47 -18.26
N GLU A 225 -16.34 1.10 -19.47
CA GLU A 225 -15.50 1.22 -20.66
C GLU A 225 -15.12 2.68 -20.95
N GLU A 226 -16.05 3.61 -20.73
CA GLU A 226 -15.79 5.05 -20.88
C GLU A 226 -14.73 5.53 -19.87
N ALA A 227 -14.82 5.12 -18.60
CA ALA A 227 -13.84 5.47 -17.59
C ALA A 227 -12.47 4.85 -17.89
N LEU A 228 -12.43 3.64 -18.45
CA LEU A 228 -11.19 3.01 -18.88
C LEU A 228 -10.52 3.78 -20.01
N ASN A 229 -11.29 4.28 -20.99
CA ASN A 229 -10.78 5.12 -22.08
C ASN A 229 -10.15 6.41 -21.54
N VAL A 230 -10.79 7.06 -20.56
CA VAL A 230 -10.22 8.25 -19.90
C VAL A 230 -8.91 7.92 -19.20
N VAL A 231 -8.86 6.83 -18.45
CA VAL A 231 -7.63 6.38 -17.77
C VAL A 231 -6.50 6.12 -18.77
N THR A 232 -6.82 5.46 -19.89
CA THR A 232 -5.82 5.18 -20.95
C THR A 232 -5.26 6.48 -21.53
N ALA A 233 -6.13 7.45 -21.83
CA ALA A 233 -5.67 8.77 -22.27
C ALA A 233 -4.79 9.48 -21.24
N CYS A 234 -5.13 9.37 -19.95
CA CYS A 234 -4.30 9.93 -18.87
C CYS A 234 -2.92 9.27 -18.78
N ILE A 235 -2.82 7.95 -18.99
CA ILE A 235 -1.54 7.23 -18.96
C ILE A 235 -0.60 7.80 -20.02
N ASP A 236 -1.09 7.97 -21.25
CA ASP A 236 -0.30 8.47 -22.36
C ASP A 236 0.07 9.95 -22.19
N ASN A 237 -0.92 10.80 -21.86
CA ASN A 237 -0.74 12.25 -21.77
C ASN A 237 0.17 12.68 -20.62
N TYR A 238 0.15 11.99 -19.48
CA TYR A 238 0.87 12.39 -18.28
C TYR A 238 2.09 11.49 -17.97
N LYS A 239 2.49 10.63 -18.91
CA LYS A 239 3.63 9.73 -18.78
C LYS A 239 3.57 8.92 -17.49
N ILE A 240 2.43 8.26 -17.26
CA ILE A 240 2.24 7.38 -16.13
C ILE A 240 3.05 6.10 -16.37
N ASP A 241 3.84 5.69 -15.37
CA ASP A 241 4.80 4.60 -15.52
C ASP A 241 4.16 3.21 -15.42
N GLY A 242 2.95 3.13 -14.85
CA GLY A 242 2.26 1.85 -14.73
C GLY A 242 0.90 1.94 -14.06
N VAL A 243 0.23 0.79 -14.03
CA VAL A 243 -1.14 0.66 -13.48
C VAL A 243 -1.17 -0.48 -12.47
N ILE A 244 -1.91 -0.30 -11.38
CA ILE A 244 -2.28 -1.35 -10.45
C ILE A 244 -3.71 -1.77 -10.73
N ALA A 245 -3.86 -2.92 -11.34
CA ALA A 245 -5.15 -3.55 -11.63
C ALA A 245 -5.35 -4.75 -10.67
N THR A 246 -6.17 -4.62 -9.63
CA THR A 246 -7.01 -3.47 -9.30
C THR A 246 -7.07 -3.22 -7.79
N GLY A 247 -7.77 -2.16 -7.38
CA GLY A 247 -8.31 -2.00 -6.05
C GLY A 247 -9.45 -3.00 -5.77
N PRO A 248 -10.09 -2.93 -4.59
CA PRO A 248 -11.24 -3.77 -4.27
C PRO A 248 -12.47 -3.36 -5.11
N THR A 249 -13.31 -4.35 -5.43
CA THR A 249 -14.62 -4.10 -6.01
C THR A 249 -15.60 -3.47 -5.01
N MET A 250 -16.48 -2.62 -5.51
CA MET A 250 -17.65 -2.12 -4.77
C MET A 250 -18.91 -2.93 -5.08
N ASP A 251 -18.85 -3.77 -6.09
CA ASP A 251 -19.95 -4.69 -6.44
C ASP A 251 -20.16 -5.72 -5.33
N ARG A 252 -21.41 -5.95 -4.96
CA ARG A 252 -21.86 -6.88 -3.92
C ARG A 252 -22.76 -7.99 -4.45
N THR A 253 -22.91 -8.09 -5.77
CA THR A 253 -23.83 -9.05 -6.42
C THR A 253 -23.48 -10.50 -6.11
N TYR A 254 -22.23 -10.77 -5.77
CA TYR A 254 -21.74 -12.14 -5.52
C TYR A 254 -21.51 -12.43 -4.02
N LEU A 255 -22.09 -11.64 -3.13
CA LEU A 255 -21.99 -11.81 -1.67
C LEU A 255 -23.26 -12.36 -1.05
#